data_80f5fc510b8435a9530ee01bc8ba458c
#
_entry.id   80f5fc510b8435a9530ee01bc8ba458c
#
_cell.length_a   1.000
_cell.length_b   1.000
_cell.length_c   1.000
_cell.angle_alpha   90.00
_cell.angle_beta   90.00
_cell.angle_gamma   90.00
#
_symmetry.space_group_name_H-M   'P 1'
#
loop_
_entity.id
_entity.type
_entity.pdbx_description
1 polymer ?
#
loop_
_entity_poly.entity_id
_entity_poly.type
_entity_poly.pdbx_seq_one_letter_code
_entity_poly.pdbx_strand_id
1 'polypeptide(L)' 'MTPKDVLSLKDACAYLGMDEATLTALAAERRIPCLAENGAWLFSKKSIDKWRSQQTPKRS' A
#
# COMPACT_ATOMS: atom_id res chain seq x y z
N MET A 1 -3.42 11.68 -16.50
CA MET A 1 -4.45 11.50 -15.51
C MET A 1 -4.21 10.27 -14.67
N THR A 2 -4.32 10.40 -13.39
CA THR A 2 -4.00 9.28 -12.50
C THR A 2 -5.22 8.41 -12.26
N PRO A 3 -5.06 7.09 -12.37
CA PRO A 3 -6.17 6.18 -12.08
C PRO A 3 -6.62 6.35 -10.65
N LYS A 4 -7.89 6.20 -10.42
CA LYS A 4 -8.43 6.38 -9.10
C LYS A 4 -7.97 5.34 -8.11
N ASP A 5 -7.62 4.18 -8.60
CA ASP A 5 -7.23 3.10 -7.73
C ASP A 5 -5.74 3.09 -7.40
N VAL A 6 -5.00 4.05 -7.90
CA VAL A 6 -3.57 4.10 -7.65
C VAL A 6 -3.27 5.15 -6.59
N LEU A 7 -2.49 4.77 -5.61
CA LEU A 7 -2.11 5.65 -4.50
C LEU A 7 -0.61 5.82 -4.48
N SER A 8 -0.15 7.02 -4.16
CA SER A 8 1.27 7.25 -3.97
C SER A 8 1.62 6.75 -2.57
N LEU A 9 2.90 6.79 -2.24
CA LEU A 9 3.33 6.37 -0.90
C LEU A 9 2.60 7.17 0.17
N LYS A 10 2.55 8.48 -0.01
CA LYS A 10 1.89 9.33 0.94
C LYS A 10 0.41 9.02 1.05
N ASP A 11 -0.23 8.87 -0.08
CA ASP A 11 -1.66 8.57 -0.10
C ASP A 11 -1.94 7.23 0.54
N ALA A 12 -1.09 6.24 0.27
CA ALA A 12 -1.27 4.92 0.85
C ALA A 12 -1.09 4.96 2.36
N CYS A 13 -0.14 5.76 2.83
CA CYS A 13 0.06 5.90 4.27
C CYS A 13 -1.17 6.45 4.94
N ALA A 14 -1.76 7.47 4.35
CA ALA A 14 -2.97 8.06 4.90
C ALA A 14 -4.12 7.07 4.86
N TYR A 15 -4.21 6.34 3.77
CA TYR A 15 -5.28 5.36 3.58
C TYR A 15 -5.18 4.23 4.61
N LEU A 16 -3.96 3.80 4.88
CA LEU A 16 -3.72 2.68 5.80
C LEU A 16 -3.50 3.13 7.24
N GLY A 17 -3.27 4.40 7.45
CA GLY A 17 -3.03 4.91 8.79
C GLY A 17 -1.67 4.52 9.34
N MET A 18 -0.64 4.52 8.51
CA MET A 18 0.69 4.15 8.97
C MET A 18 1.72 5.17 8.50
N ASP A 19 2.92 5.08 9.05
CA ASP A 19 4.01 5.98 8.70
C ASP A 19 4.61 5.66 7.36
N GLU A 20 5.19 6.67 6.73
CA GLU A 20 5.87 6.45 5.47
C GLU A 20 7.03 5.47 5.64
N ALA A 21 7.75 5.59 6.75
CA ALA A 21 8.88 4.69 6.98
C ALA A 21 8.41 3.24 7.08
N THR A 22 7.31 3.01 7.77
CA THR A 22 6.77 1.67 7.91
C THR A 22 6.31 1.13 6.56
N LEU A 23 5.59 1.95 5.81
CA LEU A 23 5.09 1.52 4.52
C LEU A 23 6.23 1.27 3.54
N THR A 24 7.25 2.13 3.57
CA THR A 24 8.40 1.95 2.69
C THR A 24 9.11 0.64 3.00
N ALA A 25 9.25 0.32 4.27
CA ALA A 25 9.88 -0.94 4.67
C ALA A 25 9.07 -2.13 4.16
N LEU A 26 7.76 -2.07 4.27
CA LEU A 26 6.91 -3.14 3.79
C LEU A 26 7.04 -3.29 2.28
N ALA A 27 7.11 -2.18 1.58
CA ALA A 27 7.23 -2.22 0.13
C ALA A 27 8.59 -2.76 -0.28
N ALA A 28 9.64 -2.36 0.40
CA ALA A 28 10.99 -2.82 0.09
C ALA A 28 11.14 -4.31 0.35
N GLU A 29 10.43 -4.82 1.35
CA GLU A 29 10.48 -6.23 1.67
C GLU A 29 9.45 -7.03 0.89
N ARG A 30 8.70 -6.36 0.05
CA ARG A 30 7.68 -7.00 -0.77
C ARG A 30 6.60 -7.67 0.07
N ARG A 31 6.30 -7.09 1.20
CA ARG A 31 5.26 -7.63 2.07
C ARG A 31 3.91 -7.03 1.76
N ILE A 32 3.90 -5.99 0.96
CA ILE A 32 2.65 -5.33 0.58
C ILE A 32 2.67 -5.17 -0.94
N PRO A 33 1.53 -5.35 -1.61
CA PRO A 33 1.48 -5.19 -3.06
C PRO A 33 1.81 -3.75 -3.45
N CYS A 34 2.81 -3.59 -4.28
CA CYS A 34 3.24 -2.27 -4.69
C CYS A 34 3.97 -2.33 -6.01
N LEU A 35 4.14 -1.15 -6.61
CA LEU A 35 4.88 -1.01 -7.84
C LEU A 35 5.92 0.06 -7.63
N ALA A 36 7.09 -0.14 -8.19
CA ALA A 36 8.13 0.88 -8.14
C ALA A 36 8.23 1.46 -9.54
N GLU A 37 7.99 2.77 -9.64
CA GLU A 37 8.03 3.41 -10.93
C GLU A 37 8.68 4.76 -10.80
N ASN A 38 9.67 5.05 -11.63
CA ASN A 38 10.37 6.33 -11.60
C ASN A 38 10.89 6.68 -10.21
N GLY A 39 11.35 5.68 -9.47
CA GLY A 39 11.89 5.90 -8.15
C GLY A 39 10.84 6.18 -7.09
N ALA A 40 9.60 5.91 -7.42
CA ALA A 40 8.50 6.13 -6.46
C ALA A 40 7.71 4.86 -6.27
N TRP A 41 7.14 4.72 -5.10
CA TRP A 41 6.29 3.58 -4.82
C TRP A 41 4.85 3.92 -5.17
N LEU A 42 4.19 3.00 -5.83
CA LEU A 42 2.77 3.16 -6.14
C LEU A 42 2.02 1.95 -5.61
N PHE A 43 0.81 2.17 -5.18
CA PHE A 43 0.01 1.11 -4.58
C PHE A 43 -1.36 1.07 -5.23
N SER A 44 -1.91 -0.11 -5.36
CA SER A 44 -3.26 -0.26 -5.88
C SER A 44 -4.21 -0.36 -4.71
N LYS A 45 -5.23 0.47 -4.73
CA LYS A 45 -6.19 0.50 -3.66
C LYS A 45 -6.84 -0.86 -3.46
N LYS A 46 -7.21 -1.51 -4.56
CA LYS A 46 -7.80 -2.83 -4.47
C LYS A 46 -6.85 -3.85 -3.89
N SER A 47 -5.61 -3.80 -4.31
CA SER A 47 -4.61 -4.74 -3.81
C SER A 47 -4.34 -4.50 -2.34
N ILE A 48 -4.30 -3.25 -1.94
CA ILE A 48 -4.07 -2.91 -0.54
C ILE A 48 -5.24 -3.39 0.32
N ASP A 49 -6.45 -3.21 -0.17
CA ASP A 49 -7.62 -3.67 0.56
C ASP A 49 -7.58 -5.16 0.78
N LYS A 50 -7.21 -5.89 -0.24
CA LYS A 50 -7.10 -7.32 -0.14
C LYS A 50 -6.00 -7.73 0.83
N TRP A 51 -4.86 -7.08 0.72
CA TRP A 51 -3.73 -7.35 1.61
C TRP A 51 -4.12 -7.10 3.06
N ARG A 52 -4.79 -6.00 3.30
CA ARG A 52 -5.22 -5.61 4.62
C ARG A 52 -6.17 -6.63 5.22
N SER A 53 -7.07 -7.09 4.39
CA SER A 53 -8.03 -8.09 4.80
C SER A 53 -7.34 -9.39 5.20
N GLN A 54 -6.28 -9.74 4.53
CA GLN A 54 -5.53 -10.95 4.85
C GLN A 54 -4.67 -10.80 6.08
N GLN A 55 -4.21 -9.57 6.35
CA GLN A 55 -3.39 -9.33 7.52
C GLN A 55 -4.21 -9.39 8.79
N THR A 56 -5.43 -8.96 8.72
CA THR A 56 -6.29 -8.91 9.89
C THR A 56 -7.07 -10.19 9.99
N PRO A 57 -6.89 -10.94 11.03
CA PRO A 57 -7.63 -12.18 11.19
C PRO A 57 -9.08 -11.84 11.34
N LYS A 58 -9.87 -12.57 10.62
CA LYS A 58 -11.13 -12.28 10.60
C LYS A 58 -11.71 -12.71 11.78
N ARG A 59 -11.92 -12.67 12.62
CA ARG A 59 -12.38 -13.08 13.58
C ARG A 59 -13.52 -13.30 13.60
N SER A 60 -13.93 -13.56 13.38
CA SER A 60 -15.06 -13.68 13.16
C SER A 60 -15.72 -13.86 13.93
#